data_a123849d979208d7177403ec143e7332
#
_entry.id   a123849d979208d7177403ec143e7332
#
_cell.length_a   1.000
_cell.length_b   1.000
_cell.length_c   1.000
_cell.angle_alpha   90.00
_cell.angle_beta   90.00
_cell.angle_gamma   90.00
#
_symmetry.space_group_name_H-M   'P 1'
#
loop_
_entity.id
_entity.type
_entity.pdbx_description
1 polymer ?
#
loop_
_entity_poly.entity_id
_entity_poly.type
_entity_poly.pdbx_seq_one_letter_code
_entity_poly.pdbx_strand_id
1 'polypeptide(L)'
;MAEIATSEESSPRLILGPIQRFVDQHEATVWVETDRACEVDILGQNARTFCVAGHHYALVILEGLEPGRSYDYSVELDGQTVWPEPGDREGVIRTPDDGDHF
;
A
#
# COMPACT_ATOMS: atom_id res chain seq x y z
N MET A 1 -17.11 -6.89 28.36
CA MET A 1 -16.87 -7.40 28.09
C MET A 1 -15.85 -7.73 27.22
N ALA A 2 -15.71 -8.59 26.80
CA ALA A 2 -14.63 -9.05 26.04
C ALA A 2 -14.46 -8.38 24.76
N GLU A 3 -15.44 -7.74 24.33
CA GLU A 3 -15.36 -7.17 23.06
C GLU A 3 -14.33 -6.14 22.97
N ILE A 4 -13.89 -5.61 24.00
CA ILE A 4 -12.92 -4.61 23.90
C ILE A 4 -11.62 -5.14 23.42
N ALA A 5 -11.21 -6.23 23.92
CA ALA A 5 -9.98 -6.79 23.45
C ALA A 5 -10.08 -7.26 22.05
N THR A 6 -11.24 -7.66 21.65
CA THR A 6 -11.38 -8.14 20.34
C THR A 6 -11.19 -7.10 19.32
N SER A 7 -11.51 -5.89 19.63
CA SER A 7 -11.37 -4.84 18.66
C SER A 7 -9.94 -4.66 18.25
N GLU A 8 -9.00 -4.78 19.09
CA GLU A 8 -7.66 -4.68 18.70
C GLU A 8 -7.24 -5.85 17.91
N GLU A 9 -7.70 -7.02 18.26
CA GLU A 9 -7.31 -8.19 17.51
C GLU A 9 -7.91 -8.21 16.15
N SER A 10 -8.95 -7.47 15.93
CA SER A 10 -9.55 -7.45 14.62
C SER A 10 -8.92 -6.45 13.69
N SER A 11 -7.97 -5.69 14.12
CA SER A 11 -7.32 -4.72 13.24
C SER A 11 -6.32 -5.41 12.35
N PRO A 12 -6.37 -5.18 11.05
CA PRO A 12 -5.43 -5.83 10.17
C PRO A 12 -4.01 -5.31 10.35
N ARG A 13 -3.06 -6.13 10.04
CA ARG A 13 -1.65 -5.80 10.15
C ARG A 13 -0.94 -6.06 8.84
N LEU A 14 0.06 -5.25 8.56
CA LEU A 14 0.90 -5.42 7.39
C LEU A 14 1.97 -6.44 7.71
N ILE A 15 2.07 -7.49 6.92
CA ILE A 15 3.07 -8.52 7.11
C ILE A 15 4.26 -8.31 6.21
N LEU A 16 4.04 -7.90 4.96
CA LEU A 16 5.12 -7.74 4.01
C LEU A 16 4.81 -6.57 3.12
N GLY A 17 5.81 -5.78 2.79
CA GLY A 17 5.67 -4.64 1.91
C GLY A 17 5.53 -3.36 2.69
N PRO A 18 5.22 -2.29 2.00
CA PRO A 18 4.82 -2.21 0.59
C PRO A 18 6.01 -2.39 -0.34
N ILE A 19 5.76 -3.06 -1.45
CA ILE A 19 6.78 -3.33 -2.45
C ILE A 19 6.34 -2.70 -3.76
N GLN A 20 7.14 -1.81 -4.30
CA GLN A 20 6.82 -1.21 -5.59
C GLN A 20 7.23 -2.18 -6.66
N ARG A 21 6.30 -2.63 -7.46
CA ARG A 21 6.57 -3.64 -8.47
C ARG A 21 6.68 -3.05 -9.85
N PHE A 22 6.10 -1.92 -10.09
CA PHE A 22 6.11 -1.31 -11.42
C PHE A 22 5.88 0.16 -11.26
N VAL A 23 6.67 0.98 -11.92
CA VAL A 23 6.49 2.42 -11.91
C VAL A 23 6.79 2.93 -13.30
N ASP A 24 5.82 3.62 -13.90
CA ASP A 24 6.11 4.33 -15.15
C ASP A 24 5.68 5.79 -14.96
N GLN A 25 5.55 6.51 -16.03
CA GLN A 25 5.29 7.94 -15.97
C GLN A 25 3.95 8.27 -15.34
N HIS A 26 2.99 7.39 -15.46
CA HIS A 26 1.62 7.68 -15.05
C HIS A 26 1.02 6.68 -14.10
N GLU A 27 1.72 5.63 -13.78
CA GLU A 27 1.14 4.53 -13.05
C GLU A 27 2.16 3.83 -12.17
N ALA A 28 1.78 3.36 -11.03
CA ALA A 28 2.65 2.55 -10.20
C ALA A 28 1.83 1.43 -9.59
N THR A 29 2.48 0.32 -9.31
CA THR A 29 1.84 -0.82 -8.70
C THR A 29 2.54 -1.14 -7.40
N VAL A 30 1.80 -1.26 -6.32
CA VAL A 30 2.36 -1.53 -5.01
C VAL A 30 1.71 -2.79 -4.44
N TRP A 31 2.52 -3.67 -3.92
CA TRP A 31 2.12 -4.98 -3.44
C TRP A 31 2.26 -5.03 -1.93
N VAL A 32 1.30 -5.60 -1.25
CA VAL A 32 1.39 -5.80 0.20
C VAL A 32 0.82 -7.16 0.56
N GLU A 33 1.27 -7.68 1.70
CA GLU A 33 0.66 -8.84 2.31
C GLU A 33 0.16 -8.45 3.69
N THR A 34 -1.04 -8.87 4.04
CA THR A 34 -1.64 -8.54 5.33
C THR A 34 -2.01 -9.82 6.07
N ASP A 35 -2.28 -9.71 7.34
CA ASP A 35 -2.58 -10.87 8.16
C ASP A 35 -4.02 -11.33 8.02
N ARG A 36 -4.86 -10.55 7.39
CA ARG A 36 -6.28 -10.90 7.23
C ARG A 36 -6.89 -10.10 6.08
N ALA A 37 -8.05 -10.48 5.67
CA ALA A 37 -8.74 -9.80 4.59
C ALA A 37 -9.06 -8.37 5.02
N CYS A 38 -8.79 -7.40 4.16
CA CYS A 38 -9.05 -5.99 4.46
C CYS A 38 -8.99 -5.17 3.19
N GLU A 39 -9.25 -3.91 3.34
CA GLU A 39 -9.09 -2.97 2.25
C GLU A 39 -7.80 -2.21 2.41
N VAL A 40 -7.04 -2.04 1.36
CA VAL A 40 -5.76 -1.36 1.36
C VAL A 40 -5.89 -0.06 0.60
N ASP A 41 -5.50 1.05 1.24
CA ASP A 41 -5.53 2.36 0.59
C ASP A 41 -4.14 2.93 0.50
N ILE A 42 -3.78 3.42 -0.67
CA ILE A 42 -2.52 4.09 -0.90
C ILE A 42 -2.82 5.28 -1.82
N LEU A 43 -2.45 6.46 -1.42
CA LEU A 43 -2.66 7.68 -2.21
C LEU A 43 -4.11 7.82 -2.67
N GLY A 44 -5.05 7.45 -1.81
CA GLY A 44 -6.46 7.60 -2.12
C GLY A 44 -7.03 6.53 -3.04
N GLN A 45 -6.22 5.58 -3.46
CA GLN A 45 -6.72 4.50 -4.31
C GLN A 45 -6.71 3.22 -3.51
N ASN A 46 -7.70 2.38 -3.69
CA ASN A 46 -7.83 1.22 -2.84
C ASN A 46 -7.93 -0.08 -3.61
N ALA A 47 -7.65 -1.15 -2.94
CA ALA A 47 -7.80 -2.49 -3.46
C ALA A 47 -8.16 -3.41 -2.31
N ARG A 48 -8.93 -4.43 -2.61
CA ARG A 48 -9.30 -5.41 -1.62
C ARG A 48 -8.32 -6.54 -1.66
N THR A 49 -8.00 -7.10 -0.51
CA THR A 49 -7.07 -8.23 -0.48
C THR A 49 -7.72 -9.45 -1.08
N PHE A 50 -6.92 -10.35 -1.59
CA PHE A 50 -7.35 -11.66 -2.05
C PHE A 50 -6.51 -12.71 -1.33
N CYS A 51 -7.06 -13.89 -1.16
CA CYS A 51 -6.43 -14.94 -0.36
C CYS A 51 -5.87 -16.02 -1.24
N VAL A 52 -4.60 -16.38 -1.02
CA VAL A 52 -3.96 -17.48 -1.73
C VAL A 52 -3.25 -18.31 -0.68
N ALA A 53 -3.63 -19.57 -0.55
CA ALA A 53 -2.99 -20.51 0.36
C ALA A 53 -2.91 -19.96 1.80
N GLY A 54 -3.95 -19.28 2.24
CA GLY A 54 -3.99 -18.73 3.58
C GLY A 54 -3.30 -17.41 3.75
N HIS A 55 -2.76 -16.85 2.68
CA HIS A 55 -2.10 -15.53 2.73
C HIS A 55 -2.97 -14.49 2.05
N HIS A 56 -3.01 -13.31 2.59
CA HIS A 56 -3.84 -12.23 2.06
C HIS A 56 -2.96 -11.17 1.41
N TYR A 57 -3.18 -10.94 0.14
CA TYR A 57 -2.37 -10.01 -0.64
C TYR A 57 -3.23 -8.93 -1.27
N ALA A 58 -2.66 -7.79 -1.54
CA ALA A 58 -3.33 -6.77 -2.34
C ALA A 58 -2.33 -6.16 -3.31
N LEU A 59 -2.81 -5.87 -4.48
CA LEU A 59 -2.04 -5.18 -5.49
C LEU A 59 -2.78 -3.88 -5.74
N VAL A 60 -2.19 -2.76 -5.35
CA VAL A 60 -2.82 -1.46 -5.49
C VAL A 60 -2.24 -0.80 -6.73
N ILE A 61 -3.09 -0.48 -7.69
CA ILE A 61 -2.66 0.16 -8.92
C ILE A 61 -2.93 1.63 -8.78
N LEU A 62 -1.87 2.44 -8.78
CA LEU A 62 -1.97 3.87 -8.62
C LEU A 62 -1.93 4.50 -10.01
N GLU A 63 -3.01 5.15 -10.39
CA GLU A 63 -3.14 5.72 -11.71
C GLU A 63 -3.19 7.22 -11.62
N GLY A 64 -3.03 7.90 -12.70
CA GLY A 64 -3.14 9.35 -12.75
C GLY A 64 -1.92 10.06 -12.21
N LEU A 65 -0.80 9.41 -12.15
CA LEU A 65 0.42 10.04 -11.70
C LEU A 65 0.99 10.91 -12.81
N GLU A 66 1.84 11.84 -12.44
CA GLU A 66 2.46 12.74 -13.41
C GLU A 66 3.91 12.39 -13.59
N PRO A 67 4.46 12.58 -14.78
CA PRO A 67 5.87 12.26 -15.02
C PRO A 67 6.81 13.12 -14.19
N GLY A 68 7.92 12.58 -13.82
CA GLY A 68 8.99 13.32 -13.17
C GLY A 68 8.63 13.84 -11.79
N ARG A 69 7.76 13.13 -11.09
CA ARG A 69 7.31 13.58 -9.78
C ARG A 69 7.63 12.58 -8.71
N SER A 70 7.67 13.06 -7.47
CA SER A 70 7.83 12.21 -6.30
C SER A 70 6.55 12.26 -5.50
N TYR A 71 6.07 11.12 -5.08
CA TYR A 71 4.84 11.02 -4.31
C TYR A 71 5.13 10.32 -2.99
N ASP A 72 4.93 11.04 -1.89
CA ASP A 72 5.04 10.42 -0.57
C ASP A 72 3.77 9.64 -0.33
N TYR A 73 3.88 8.46 0.18
CA TYR A 73 2.69 7.65 0.40
C TYR A 73 2.75 6.90 1.71
N SER A 74 1.60 6.50 2.18
CA SER A 74 1.47 5.64 3.34
C SER A 74 0.52 4.53 2.99
N VAL A 75 0.48 3.50 3.79
CA VAL A 75 -0.41 2.37 3.58
C VAL A 75 -1.44 2.38 4.70
N GLU A 76 -2.70 2.37 4.33
CA GLU A 76 -3.79 2.29 5.29
C GLU A 76 -4.51 0.97 5.09
N LEU A 77 -4.82 0.31 6.19
CA LEU A 77 -5.60 -0.91 6.16
C LEU A 77 -6.89 -0.63 6.90
N ASP A 78 -8.01 -0.78 6.22
CA ASP A 78 -9.34 -0.48 6.74
C ASP A 78 -9.39 0.90 7.40
N GLY A 79 -8.73 1.85 6.75
CA GLY A 79 -8.76 3.25 7.21
C GLY A 79 -7.73 3.61 8.27
N GLN A 80 -6.91 2.66 8.68
CA GLN A 80 -5.90 2.94 9.69
C GLN A 80 -4.52 2.91 9.08
N THR A 81 -3.72 3.94 9.27
CA THR A 81 -2.37 4.00 8.73
C THR A 81 -1.48 3.01 9.47
N VAL A 82 -0.89 2.08 8.75
CA VAL A 82 -0.03 1.07 9.32
C VAL A 82 1.42 1.20 8.88
N TRP A 83 1.69 1.98 7.86
CA TRP A 83 3.05 2.13 7.35
C TRP A 83 3.21 3.51 6.72
N PRO A 84 4.32 4.21 6.89
CA PRO A 84 5.48 3.76 7.64
C PRO A 84 5.29 3.94 9.14
N GLU A 85 5.98 3.09 9.88
CA GLU A 85 5.98 3.23 11.33
C GLU A 85 7.24 3.95 11.74
N PRO A 86 7.36 4.42 12.96
CA PRO A 86 8.57 5.09 13.40
C PRO A 86 9.76 4.15 13.19
N GLY A 87 10.75 4.64 12.54
CA GLY A 87 11.92 3.83 12.19
C GLY A 87 11.91 3.25 10.81
N ASP A 88 10.76 3.25 10.15
CA ASP A 88 10.71 2.78 8.77
C ASP A 88 11.17 3.84 7.81
N ARG A 89 11.56 3.45 6.62
CA ARG A 89 11.86 4.38 5.58
C ARG A 89 10.60 5.03 5.12
N GLU A 90 10.69 6.24 4.67
CA GLU A 90 9.54 6.93 4.11
C GLU A 90 9.19 6.30 2.78
N GLY A 91 7.92 6.22 2.47
CA GLY A 91 7.49 5.69 1.20
C GLY A 91 7.46 6.77 0.15
N VAL A 92 8.20 6.58 -0.93
CA VAL A 92 8.26 7.55 -2.02
C VAL A 92 8.18 6.80 -3.33
N ILE A 93 7.25 7.22 -4.18
CA ILE A 93 7.19 6.72 -5.55
C ILE A 93 7.70 7.82 -6.44
N ARG A 94 8.67 7.52 -7.28
CA ARG A 94 9.24 8.48 -8.21
C ARG A 94 8.94 8.05 -9.62
N THR A 95 8.21 8.87 -10.34
CA THR A 95 7.88 8.56 -11.72
C THR A 95 8.99 9.09 -12.62
N PRO A 96 9.31 8.41 -13.69
CA PRO A 96 10.32 8.90 -14.62
C PRO A 96 9.83 10.13 -15.36
N ASP A 97 10.78 10.91 -15.83
CA ASP A 97 10.48 12.09 -16.59
C ASP A 97 9.96 11.76 -17.93
N ASP A 98 9.06 12.61 -18.40
CA ASP A 98 8.49 12.41 -19.69
C ASP A 98 9.49 12.56 -20.75
N GLY A 99 10.41 13.39 -20.65
CA GLY A 99 11.33 13.63 -21.68
C GLY A 99 12.56 12.86 -21.61
N ASP A 100 12.67 11.96 -20.77
CA ASP A 100 13.77 11.34 -20.65
C ASP A 100 14.05 10.41 -21.53
N HIS A 101 14.81 10.27 -22.02
CA HIS A 101 15.02 9.36 -22.90
C HIS A 101 16.30 9.46 -23.40
N PHE A 102 16.69 9.29 -23.43
CA PHE A 102 17.72 9.48 -23.80
C PHE A 102 18.26 8.95 -23.93
#